data_2ad4edf22442b56434c864668450baf1
#
_entry.id   2ad4edf22442b56434c864668450baf1
#
_cell.length_a   1.000
_cell.length_b   1.000
_cell.length_c   1.000
_cell.angle_alpha   90.00
_cell.angle_beta   90.00
_cell.angle_gamma   90.00
#
_symmetry.space_group_name_H-M   'P 1'
#
loop_
_entity.id
_entity.type
_entity.pdbx_description
1 polymer ?
#
loop_
_entity_poly.entity_id
_entity_poly.type
_entity_poly.pdbx_seq_one_letter_code
_entity_poly.pdbx_strand_id
1 'polypeptide(L)'
;LVKKLIETGYTGRKGKGGFYRMNKVNNQKILEAINLESGDYSPSKKIEMGIDTVNLKELINRKDKYGEYSWSVISKIIKYASSLVPGITDKFNDIDEAMRLGFNWAMGPFEMLKSIGVNEFFNRIDNFKNNTFLEDLSKTKDENFYGSRQLYTDIETLGKVKPKAIKTDKNKSAEIYRFKDFNIVEFTTKACALDYDSMDALKKATDKPLIVINESMQFSAGVNLSYTMNFAEKNDYKSIEKFIKYFQDTCKELKYSKYPVVSAPSGLTLGGGFEVLVQSNFVASHTNIVVGLVETMVGLVPAGGGCKEMLWRWSQTSEAKSDPDFAPLKVFEIIGYAKTATSPIEAEPLKYLRPEDKKIMNRNSLFSESKKIIDQNQNFKSPNECTFKLSGKPLKEKMIKVLEKLYNEKVILDHGMKVG
;
A
#
# COMPACT_ATOMS: atom_id res chain seq x y z
N LEU A 1 -9.12 26.80 25.18
CA LEU A 1 -9.83 25.99 24.20
C LEU A 1 -9.42 24.51 24.27
N VAL A 2 -8.11 24.16 24.07
CA VAL A 2 -7.62 22.77 24.02
C VAL A 2 -7.97 21.99 25.30
N LYS A 3 -7.73 22.56 26.48
CA LYS A 3 -8.10 21.94 27.75
C LYS A 3 -9.60 21.60 27.81
N LYS A 4 -10.46 22.55 27.45
CA LYS A 4 -11.91 22.36 27.39
C LYS A 4 -12.31 21.25 26.41
N LEU A 5 -11.66 21.17 25.22
CA LEU A 5 -11.90 20.09 24.26
C LEU A 5 -11.57 18.72 24.85
N ILE A 6 -10.44 18.58 25.52
CA ILE A 6 -10.01 17.33 26.17
C ILE A 6 -11.03 16.93 27.26
N GLU A 7 -11.39 17.85 28.15
CA GLU A 7 -12.33 17.63 29.25
C GLU A 7 -13.73 17.22 28.75
N THR A 8 -14.15 17.69 27.57
CA THR A 8 -15.45 17.37 26.98
C THR A 8 -15.41 16.16 26.02
N GLY A 9 -14.24 15.50 25.90
CA GLY A 9 -14.07 14.26 25.11
C GLY A 9 -13.79 14.49 23.62
N TYR A 10 -13.43 15.72 23.23
CA TYR A 10 -12.98 16.04 21.88
C TYR A 10 -11.46 15.84 21.76
N THR A 11 -11.02 14.59 21.80
CA THR A 11 -9.60 14.18 21.82
C THR A 11 -9.05 13.75 20.45
N GLY A 12 -9.80 14.01 19.38
CA GLY A 12 -9.42 13.66 18.02
C GLY A 12 -10.25 12.53 17.41
N ARG A 13 -9.73 11.87 16.39
CA ARG A 13 -10.44 10.84 15.59
C ARG A 13 -11.04 9.69 16.40
N LYS A 14 -10.42 9.33 17.51
CA LYS A 14 -10.85 8.24 18.38
C LYS A 14 -11.88 8.68 19.43
N GLY A 15 -12.14 9.98 19.54
CA GLY A 15 -13.17 10.58 20.42
C GLY A 15 -14.32 11.18 19.62
N LYS A 16 -14.99 12.18 20.22
CA LYS A 16 -16.12 12.91 19.60
C LYS A 16 -15.70 13.79 18.40
N GLY A 17 -14.40 13.97 18.17
CA GLY A 17 -13.79 14.88 17.23
C GLY A 17 -12.61 15.61 17.89
N GLY A 18 -12.13 16.69 17.30
CA GLY A 18 -11.08 17.56 17.80
C GLY A 18 -11.24 18.96 17.21
N PHE A 19 -10.20 19.55 16.64
CA PHE A 19 -10.32 20.79 15.86
C PHE A 19 -11.21 20.60 14.62
N TYR A 20 -11.36 19.36 14.17
CA TYR A 20 -12.31 18.93 13.16
C TYR A 20 -13.19 17.82 13.71
N ARG A 21 -14.45 17.77 13.26
CA ARG A 21 -15.37 16.66 13.54
C ARG A 21 -16.22 16.31 12.33
N MET A 22 -16.66 15.06 12.25
CA MET A 22 -17.66 14.64 11.26
C MET A 22 -19.05 14.76 11.89
N ASN A 23 -19.88 15.63 11.34
CA ASN A 23 -21.28 15.74 11.72
C ASN A 23 -22.17 15.07 10.66
N LYS A 24 -23.36 14.62 11.09
CA LYS A 24 -24.40 14.10 10.18
C LYS A 24 -25.58 15.04 10.18
N VAL A 25 -25.83 15.71 9.06
CA VAL A 25 -26.99 16.54 8.83
C VAL A 25 -27.76 15.96 7.66
N ASN A 26 -29.04 15.65 7.84
CA ASN A 26 -29.91 15.06 6.81
C ASN A 26 -29.29 13.82 6.12
N ASN A 27 -28.70 12.91 6.89
CA ASN A 27 -27.97 11.71 6.41
C ASN A 27 -26.68 11.99 5.61
N GLN A 28 -26.28 13.23 5.43
CA GLN A 28 -25.01 13.60 4.79
C GLN A 28 -23.92 13.81 5.84
N LYS A 29 -22.71 13.29 5.58
CA LYS A 29 -21.54 13.52 6.42
C LYS A 29 -20.92 14.87 6.06
N ILE A 30 -20.88 15.79 7.00
CA ILE A 30 -20.29 17.13 6.86
C ILE A 30 -19.06 17.21 7.75
N LEU A 31 -17.90 17.56 7.17
CA LEU A 31 -16.73 17.91 7.93
C LEU A 31 -16.89 19.31 8.49
N GLU A 32 -16.81 19.46 9.82
CA GLU A 32 -16.86 20.75 10.50
C GLU A 32 -15.49 21.07 11.10
N ALA A 33 -15.15 22.35 11.12
CA ALA A 33 -13.98 22.92 11.79
C ALA A 33 -14.42 23.82 12.95
N ILE A 34 -13.67 23.82 14.04
CA ILE A 34 -13.92 24.67 15.19
C ILE A 34 -13.38 26.09 14.94
N ASN A 35 -14.15 27.09 15.32
CA ASN A 35 -13.63 28.44 15.44
C ASN A 35 -12.77 28.54 16.70
N LEU A 36 -11.52 28.96 16.57
CA LEU A 36 -10.54 28.96 17.66
C LEU A 36 -10.84 30.02 18.74
N GLU A 37 -11.60 31.06 18.40
CA GLU A 37 -12.00 32.13 19.31
C GLU A 37 -13.30 31.79 20.05
N SER A 38 -14.37 31.47 19.31
CA SER A 38 -15.68 31.20 19.90
C SER A 38 -15.81 29.77 20.44
N GLY A 39 -15.08 28.79 19.86
CA GLY A 39 -15.22 27.38 20.18
C GLY A 39 -16.37 26.68 19.45
N ASP A 40 -17.06 27.36 18.53
CA ASP A 40 -18.19 26.80 17.78
C ASP A 40 -17.73 26.06 16.54
N TYR A 41 -18.48 25.04 16.15
CA TYR A 41 -18.23 24.29 14.93
C TYR A 41 -19.07 24.82 13.77
N SER A 42 -18.44 24.92 12.61
CA SER A 42 -19.10 25.28 11.35
C SER A 42 -18.57 24.40 10.21
N PRO A 43 -19.31 24.24 9.10
CA PRO A 43 -18.83 23.49 7.94
C PRO A 43 -17.46 23.96 7.49
N SER A 44 -16.52 23.01 7.37
CA SER A 44 -15.15 23.28 6.93
C SER A 44 -15.13 23.78 5.49
N LYS A 45 -14.51 24.92 5.27
CA LYS A 45 -14.34 25.50 3.93
C LYS A 45 -12.96 25.11 3.40
N LYS A 46 -12.90 24.58 2.18
CA LYS A 46 -11.63 24.38 1.47
C LYS A 46 -11.11 25.76 1.05
N ILE A 47 -9.94 26.10 1.53
CA ILE A 47 -9.27 27.34 1.14
C ILE A 47 -8.37 27.05 -0.04
N GLU A 48 -8.56 27.73 -1.14
CA GLU A 48 -7.64 27.74 -2.28
C GLU A 48 -6.59 28.82 -2.03
N MET A 49 -5.34 28.41 -1.84
CA MET A 49 -4.24 29.36 -1.57
C MET A 49 -3.66 29.98 -2.84
N GLY A 50 -4.07 29.49 -4.01
CA GLY A 50 -3.63 30.04 -5.32
C GLY A 50 -2.16 29.84 -5.64
N ILE A 51 -1.47 28.95 -4.95
CA ILE A 51 -0.07 28.58 -5.21
C ILE A 51 0.14 27.07 -5.08
N ASP A 52 1.19 26.59 -5.72
CA ASP A 52 1.70 25.25 -5.47
C ASP A 52 2.40 25.22 -4.10
N THR A 53 1.81 24.49 -3.14
CA THR A 53 2.34 24.34 -1.79
C THR A 53 3.64 23.53 -1.75
N VAL A 54 4.03 22.89 -2.83
CA VAL A 54 5.31 22.17 -2.97
C VAL A 54 6.47 23.13 -3.20
N ASN A 55 6.23 24.32 -3.77
CA ASN A 55 7.26 25.35 -3.95
C ASN A 55 7.46 26.15 -2.66
N LEU A 56 8.35 25.65 -1.78
CA LEU A 56 8.61 26.29 -0.49
C LEU A 56 9.17 27.70 -0.62
N LYS A 57 10.04 27.95 -1.59
CA LYS A 57 10.62 29.28 -1.81
C LYS A 57 9.57 30.32 -2.17
N GLU A 58 8.62 29.96 -3.02
CA GLU A 58 7.49 30.81 -3.36
C GLU A 58 6.57 31.03 -2.15
N LEU A 59 6.25 29.97 -1.43
CA LEU A 59 5.37 30.00 -0.27
C LEU A 59 5.90 30.93 0.84
N ILE A 60 7.18 30.82 1.21
CA ILE A 60 7.76 31.64 2.29
C ILE A 60 7.95 33.12 1.87
N ASN A 61 8.01 33.41 0.59
CA ASN A 61 8.19 34.77 0.09
C ASN A 61 6.88 35.53 -0.16
N ARG A 62 5.73 34.92 0.11
CA ARG A 62 4.44 35.64 0.10
C ARG A 62 4.43 36.74 1.14
N LYS A 63 3.84 37.89 0.75
CA LYS A 63 3.67 39.06 1.61
C LYS A 63 2.30 39.05 2.35
N ASP A 64 1.84 37.87 2.72
CA ASP A 64 0.57 37.68 3.44
C ASP A 64 0.78 36.79 4.67
N LYS A 65 -0.28 36.63 5.46
CA LYS A 65 -0.27 35.77 6.66
C LYS A 65 0.22 34.34 6.41
N TYR A 66 0.02 33.81 5.19
CA TYR A 66 0.46 32.44 4.85
C TYR A 66 1.99 32.37 4.69
N GLY A 67 2.58 33.37 4.03
CA GLY A 67 4.04 33.44 3.92
C GLY A 67 4.72 33.67 5.27
N GLU A 68 4.20 34.58 6.09
CA GLU A 68 4.71 34.85 7.44
C GLU A 68 4.62 33.62 8.34
N TYR A 69 3.47 32.94 8.35
CA TYR A 69 3.28 31.71 9.12
C TYR A 69 4.23 30.60 8.65
N SER A 70 4.29 30.37 7.33
CA SER A 70 5.15 29.33 6.75
C SER A 70 6.62 29.57 7.08
N TRP A 71 7.10 30.81 6.92
CA TRP A 71 8.46 31.16 7.31
C TRP A 71 8.70 30.89 8.81
N SER A 72 7.79 31.36 9.68
CA SER A 72 7.92 31.18 11.12
C SER A 72 7.99 29.72 11.55
N VAL A 73 7.23 28.83 10.91
CA VAL A 73 7.25 27.41 11.23
C VAL A 73 8.48 26.73 10.64
N ILE A 74 8.73 26.90 9.34
CA ILE A 74 9.81 26.20 8.63
C ILE A 74 11.18 26.61 9.15
N SER A 75 11.41 27.90 9.39
CA SER A 75 12.69 28.37 9.94
C SER A 75 12.98 27.82 11.34
N LYS A 76 11.97 27.70 12.20
CA LYS A 76 12.11 27.07 13.51
C LYS A 76 12.38 25.58 13.42
N ILE A 77 11.74 24.88 12.51
CA ILE A 77 11.98 23.44 12.26
C ILE A 77 13.44 23.23 11.81
N ILE A 78 13.90 24.00 10.81
CA ILE A 78 15.28 23.90 10.32
C ILE A 78 16.26 24.22 11.43
N LYS A 79 16.03 25.31 12.18
CA LYS A 79 16.89 25.72 13.29
C LYS A 79 16.99 24.64 14.38
N TYR A 80 15.85 24.04 14.75
CA TYR A 80 15.84 22.96 15.73
C TYR A 80 16.56 21.71 15.19
N ALA A 81 16.23 21.26 14.00
CA ALA A 81 16.87 20.10 13.39
C ALA A 81 18.38 20.26 13.26
N SER A 82 18.83 21.46 12.86
CA SER A 82 20.26 21.79 12.76
C SER A 82 20.97 21.76 14.11
N SER A 83 20.29 22.09 15.21
CA SER A 83 20.89 22.05 16.57
C SER A 83 21.15 20.62 17.08
N LEU A 84 20.58 19.61 16.41
CA LEU A 84 20.80 18.19 16.71
C LEU A 84 22.06 17.64 16.04
N VAL A 85 22.68 18.40 15.13
CA VAL A 85 23.93 18.04 14.44
C VAL A 85 25.10 18.78 15.13
N PRO A 86 26.19 18.11 15.54
CA PRO A 86 26.43 16.65 15.47
C PRO A 86 25.92 15.85 16.68
N GLY A 87 25.29 16.49 17.67
CA GLY A 87 24.98 15.90 18.98
C GLY A 87 24.16 14.59 18.94
N ILE A 88 23.24 14.46 17.99
CA ILE A 88 22.42 13.24 17.81
C ILE A 88 22.96 12.40 16.64
N THR A 89 23.38 13.05 15.56
CA THR A 89 23.98 12.40 14.38
C THR A 89 24.92 13.38 13.68
N ASP A 90 26.03 12.88 13.17
CA ASP A 90 26.93 13.65 12.30
C ASP A 90 26.37 13.83 10.88
N LYS A 91 25.36 13.04 10.53
CA LYS A 91 24.75 13.00 9.20
C LYS A 91 23.37 13.64 9.23
N PHE A 92 23.28 14.91 8.91
CA PHE A 92 22.01 15.65 8.89
C PHE A 92 20.92 14.97 8.01
N ASN A 93 21.32 14.20 6.98
CA ASN A 93 20.40 13.43 6.15
C ASN A 93 19.61 12.37 6.93
N ASP A 94 20.16 11.85 8.04
CA ASP A 94 19.47 10.87 8.89
C ASP A 94 18.26 11.50 9.55
N ILE A 95 18.34 12.81 9.89
CA ILE A 95 17.20 13.56 10.45
C ILE A 95 16.11 13.72 9.41
N ASP A 96 16.46 14.03 8.17
CA ASP A 96 15.48 14.10 7.07
C ASP A 96 14.77 12.76 6.85
N GLU A 97 15.54 11.68 6.88
CA GLU A 97 14.99 10.33 6.73
C GLU A 97 14.07 9.96 7.90
N ALA A 98 14.46 10.30 9.13
CA ALA A 98 13.63 10.05 10.32
C ALA A 98 12.29 10.79 10.22
N MET A 99 12.29 12.04 9.75
CA MET A 99 11.06 12.81 9.56
C MET A 99 10.18 12.23 8.45
N ARG A 100 10.78 11.78 7.36
CA ARG A 100 10.05 11.16 6.25
C ARG A 100 9.44 9.82 6.62
N LEU A 101 10.21 8.94 7.26
CA LEU A 101 9.77 7.60 7.65
C LEU A 101 8.86 7.61 8.88
N GLY A 102 9.22 8.42 9.90
CA GLY A 102 8.48 8.46 11.15
C GLY A 102 7.18 9.27 11.10
N PHE A 103 7.17 10.36 10.33
CA PHE A 103 6.06 11.30 10.28
C PHE A 103 5.42 11.43 8.88
N ASN A 104 5.89 10.66 7.91
CA ASN A 104 5.40 10.68 6.52
C ASN A 104 5.48 12.08 5.87
N TRP A 105 6.54 12.82 6.18
CA TRP A 105 6.77 14.12 5.57
C TRP A 105 7.24 13.96 4.11
N ALA A 106 6.81 14.88 3.25
CA ALA A 106 7.27 14.92 1.86
C ALA A 106 8.74 15.34 1.75
N MET A 107 9.20 16.23 2.63
CA MET A 107 10.58 16.73 2.71
C MET A 107 11.02 16.75 4.17
N GLY A 108 12.29 16.40 4.43
CA GLY A 108 12.91 16.62 5.72
C GLY A 108 13.40 18.06 5.90
N PRO A 109 13.83 18.47 7.12
CA PRO A 109 14.23 19.85 7.42
C PRO A 109 15.37 20.39 6.56
N PHE A 110 16.37 19.57 6.25
CA PHE A 110 17.50 20.00 5.43
C PHE A 110 17.19 19.98 3.93
N GLU A 111 16.28 19.09 3.48
CA GLU A 111 15.68 19.15 2.13
C GLU A 111 14.88 20.44 1.96
N MET A 112 14.17 20.89 3.00
CA MET A 112 13.48 22.19 3.00
C MET A 112 14.47 23.35 2.89
N LEU A 113 15.57 23.32 3.67
CA LEU A 113 16.63 24.33 3.60
C LEU A 113 17.24 24.41 2.19
N LYS A 114 17.55 23.27 1.58
CA LYS A 114 18.00 23.20 0.18
C LYS A 114 16.99 23.80 -0.80
N SER A 115 15.71 23.47 -0.66
CA SER A 115 14.64 23.98 -1.52
C SER A 115 14.44 25.49 -1.42
N ILE A 116 14.63 26.05 -0.22
CA ILE A 116 14.57 27.49 0.03
C ILE A 116 15.80 28.18 -0.59
N GLY A 117 16.98 27.57 -0.45
CA GLY A 117 18.30 28.13 -0.76
C GLY A 117 18.99 28.69 0.48
N VAL A 118 20.28 28.39 0.59
CA VAL A 118 21.09 28.74 1.76
C VAL A 118 21.17 30.27 1.95
N ASN A 119 21.45 30.99 0.88
CA ASN A 119 21.52 32.46 0.94
C ASN A 119 20.18 33.08 1.33
N GLU A 120 19.06 32.61 0.76
CA GLU A 120 17.72 33.10 1.08
C GLU A 120 17.38 32.87 2.54
N PHE A 121 17.74 31.69 3.05
CA PHE A 121 17.51 31.34 4.47
C PHE A 121 18.28 32.26 5.41
N PHE A 122 19.60 32.48 5.16
CA PHE A 122 20.42 33.31 6.03
C PHE A 122 20.11 34.82 5.92
N ASN A 123 19.52 35.28 4.84
CA ASN A 123 19.05 36.67 4.74
C ASN A 123 17.84 36.97 5.66
N ARG A 124 17.16 35.94 6.16
CA ARG A 124 15.89 36.11 6.90
C ARG A 124 15.92 35.51 8.31
N ILE A 125 16.83 34.55 8.57
CA ILE A 125 16.87 33.92 9.91
C ILE A 125 17.58 34.81 10.90
N ASP A 126 16.94 34.95 12.07
CA ASP A 126 17.54 35.65 13.20
C ASP A 126 18.11 34.64 14.21
N ASN A 127 19.22 35.03 14.85
CA ASN A 127 19.79 34.40 16.03
C ASN A 127 19.95 32.87 15.94
N PHE A 128 20.98 32.41 15.23
CA PHE A 128 21.40 31.00 15.17
C PHE A 128 22.73 30.73 15.91
N LYS A 129 23.13 31.62 16.83
CA LYS A 129 24.28 31.42 17.71
C LYS A 129 24.14 30.14 18.52
N ASN A 130 25.23 29.43 18.71
CA ASN A 130 25.30 28.11 19.35
C ASN A 130 24.66 26.96 18.51
N ASN A 131 24.45 27.17 17.23
CA ASN A 131 24.05 26.13 16.30
C ASN A 131 25.23 25.88 15.35
N THR A 132 26.09 24.92 15.72
CA THR A 132 27.35 24.63 15.01
C THR A 132 27.13 24.41 13.50
N PHE A 133 26.11 23.62 13.12
CA PHE A 133 25.82 23.36 11.71
C PHE A 133 25.48 24.64 10.95
N LEU A 134 24.58 25.49 11.50
CA LEU A 134 24.21 26.74 10.83
C LEU A 134 25.33 27.76 10.85
N GLU A 135 26.14 27.82 11.91
CA GLU A 135 27.32 28.70 11.96
C GLU A 135 28.33 28.36 10.87
N ASP A 136 28.62 27.07 10.68
CA ASP A 136 29.56 26.62 9.65
C ASP A 136 28.99 26.81 8.24
N LEU A 137 27.72 26.48 8.03
CA LEU A 137 27.06 26.70 6.77
C LEU A 137 26.96 28.21 6.40
N SER A 138 26.79 29.08 7.41
CA SER A 138 26.76 30.54 7.22
C SER A 138 28.07 31.12 6.72
N LYS A 139 29.22 30.52 7.13
CA LYS A 139 30.57 30.93 6.69
C LYS A 139 30.82 30.53 5.23
N THR A 140 30.43 29.32 4.87
CA THR A 140 30.68 28.76 3.55
C THR A 140 29.64 29.22 2.51
N LYS A 141 28.39 29.46 2.95
CA LYS A 141 27.21 29.71 2.10
C LYS A 141 27.08 28.72 0.94
N ASP A 142 27.45 27.46 1.21
CA ASP A 142 27.43 26.40 0.20
C ASP A 142 26.01 25.99 -0.16
N GLU A 143 25.53 26.44 -1.32
CA GLU A 143 24.21 26.06 -1.87
C GLU A 143 24.12 24.56 -2.19
N ASN A 144 25.25 23.89 -2.32
CA ASN A 144 25.34 22.47 -2.61
C ASN A 144 25.62 21.62 -1.36
N PHE A 145 25.54 22.19 -0.14
CA PHE A 145 25.82 21.51 1.13
C PHE A 145 25.13 20.16 1.28
N TYR A 146 23.93 20.06 0.70
CA TYR A 146 23.14 18.83 0.77
C TYR A 146 23.75 17.70 -0.09
N GLY A 147 24.53 18.04 -1.10
CA GLY A 147 25.12 17.07 -2.03
C GLY A 147 24.10 16.20 -2.74
N SER A 148 24.58 15.14 -3.36
CA SER A 148 23.73 14.00 -3.75
C SER A 148 23.55 13.10 -2.53
N ARG A 149 22.31 12.79 -2.19
CA ARG A 149 21.95 11.93 -1.04
C ARG A 149 22.68 10.59 -1.11
N GLN A 150 23.70 10.40 -0.28
CA GLN A 150 24.55 9.19 -0.30
C GLN A 150 24.00 7.99 0.49
N LEU A 151 22.97 8.16 1.34
CA LEU A 151 22.53 7.15 2.29
C LEU A 151 22.00 5.83 1.70
N TYR A 152 21.51 5.87 0.46
CA TYR A 152 20.99 4.70 -0.24
C TYR A 152 21.33 4.74 -1.74
N THR A 153 22.48 5.33 -2.10
CA THR A 153 22.89 5.50 -3.51
C THR A 153 23.05 4.19 -4.24
N ASP A 154 23.38 3.11 -3.54
CA ASP A 154 23.65 1.81 -4.12
C ASP A 154 22.41 0.92 -4.23
N ILE A 155 21.29 1.29 -3.56
CA ILE A 155 20.05 0.52 -3.69
C ILE A 155 19.32 0.94 -4.96
N GLU A 156 19.13 0.00 -5.85
CA GLU A 156 18.35 0.18 -7.06
C GLU A 156 16.86 0.10 -6.72
N THR A 157 16.21 1.28 -6.58
CA THR A 157 14.78 1.40 -6.29
C THR A 157 13.95 1.40 -7.57
N LEU A 158 12.65 1.11 -7.47
CA LEU A 158 11.73 1.15 -8.62
C LEU A 158 11.79 2.52 -9.32
N GLY A 159 11.75 3.64 -8.60
CA GLY A 159 11.81 5.00 -9.17
C GLY A 159 13.10 5.30 -9.94
N LYS A 160 14.26 4.71 -9.52
CA LYS A 160 15.52 4.85 -10.25
C LYS A 160 15.58 4.02 -11.52
N VAL A 161 14.78 2.95 -11.60
CA VAL A 161 14.82 1.98 -12.70
C VAL A 161 13.80 2.33 -13.78
N LYS A 162 12.61 2.79 -13.43
CA LYS A 162 11.55 3.15 -14.40
C LYS A 162 12.04 4.02 -15.57
N PRO A 163 12.83 5.08 -15.35
CA PRO A 163 13.33 5.92 -16.46
C PRO A 163 14.27 5.19 -17.43
N LYS A 164 14.83 4.04 -17.03
CA LYS A 164 15.74 3.22 -17.85
C LYS A 164 14.99 2.19 -18.71
N ALA A 165 13.67 2.13 -18.63
CA ALA A 165 12.87 1.23 -19.47
C ALA A 165 13.04 1.57 -20.95
N ILE A 166 13.17 0.52 -21.79
CA ILE A 166 13.26 0.68 -23.25
C ILE A 166 11.93 1.20 -23.82
N LYS A 167 10.83 0.76 -23.22
CA LYS A 167 9.47 1.17 -23.59
C LYS A 167 8.57 1.14 -22.36
N THR A 168 7.65 2.09 -22.29
CA THR A 168 6.58 2.10 -21.29
C THR A 168 5.24 2.04 -22.01
N ASP A 169 4.44 1.01 -21.75
CA ASP A 169 3.06 0.91 -22.18
C ASP A 169 2.16 1.30 -21.02
N LYS A 170 1.21 2.19 -21.24
CA LYS A 170 0.31 2.74 -20.24
C LYS A 170 -1.14 2.56 -20.63
N ASN A 171 -1.97 2.12 -19.69
CA ASN A 171 -3.41 2.20 -19.79
C ASN A 171 -4.00 2.99 -18.61
N LYS A 172 -5.31 2.92 -18.36
CA LYS A 172 -5.98 3.71 -17.31
C LYS A 172 -5.63 3.24 -15.90
N SER A 173 -5.18 1.99 -15.73
CA SER A 173 -5.09 1.34 -14.43
C SER A 173 -3.70 0.79 -14.10
N ALA A 174 -2.80 0.72 -15.09
CA ALA A 174 -1.46 0.18 -14.89
C ALA A 174 -0.45 0.71 -15.91
N GLU A 175 0.82 0.62 -15.56
CA GLU A 175 1.96 0.87 -16.44
C GLU A 175 2.83 -0.39 -16.55
N ILE A 176 3.27 -0.71 -17.77
CA ILE A 176 4.21 -1.79 -18.06
C ILE A 176 5.53 -1.17 -18.45
N TYR A 177 6.57 -1.35 -17.66
CA TYR A 177 7.93 -0.93 -17.99
C TYR A 177 8.67 -2.11 -18.60
N ARG A 178 9.06 -1.99 -19.87
CA ARG A 178 9.72 -3.05 -20.63
C ARG A 178 11.21 -2.85 -20.65
N PHE A 179 11.94 -3.87 -20.18
CA PHE A 179 13.39 -3.95 -20.25
C PHE A 179 13.82 -5.05 -21.22
N LYS A 180 15.11 -5.14 -21.48
CA LYS A 180 15.67 -6.16 -22.38
C LYS A 180 15.31 -7.58 -21.88
N ASP A 181 15.50 -7.84 -20.60
CA ASP A 181 15.47 -9.18 -20.03
C ASP A 181 14.28 -9.45 -19.09
N PHE A 182 13.47 -8.44 -18.75
CA PHE A 182 12.32 -8.56 -17.86
C PHE A 182 11.32 -7.41 -18.09
N ASN A 183 10.14 -7.56 -17.50
CA ASN A 183 9.11 -6.51 -17.44
C ASN A 183 8.77 -6.18 -16.00
N ILE A 184 8.25 -4.96 -15.78
CA ILE A 184 7.64 -4.53 -14.52
C ILE A 184 6.20 -4.12 -14.80
N VAL A 185 5.29 -4.50 -13.93
CA VAL A 185 3.92 -3.95 -13.88
C VAL A 185 3.73 -3.19 -12.58
N GLU A 186 3.24 -1.97 -12.71
CA GLU A 186 2.83 -1.09 -11.61
C GLU A 186 1.36 -0.72 -11.77
N PHE A 187 0.56 -0.90 -10.71
CA PHE A 187 -0.84 -0.46 -10.69
C PHE A 187 -0.92 1.02 -10.29
N THR A 188 -1.66 1.81 -11.06
CA THR A 188 -1.75 3.27 -10.91
C THR A 188 -3.10 3.78 -10.42
N THR A 189 -4.06 2.88 -10.20
CA THR A 189 -5.38 3.21 -9.66
C THR A 189 -5.31 3.61 -8.19
N LYS A 190 -6.37 4.25 -7.69
CA LYS A 190 -6.50 4.55 -6.26
C LYS A 190 -6.45 3.26 -5.44
N ALA A 191 -5.57 3.21 -4.44
CA ALA A 191 -5.28 2.04 -3.62
C ALA A 191 -4.85 0.79 -4.43
N CYS A 192 -4.35 0.99 -5.65
CA CYS A 192 -3.96 -0.08 -6.57
C CYS A 192 -5.08 -1.11 -6.80
N ALA A 193 -6.34 -0.63 -6.83
CA ALA A 193 -7.51 -1.48 -7.06
C ALA A 193 -7.52 -2.03 -8.50
N LEU A 194 -7.89 -3.29 -8.64
CA LEU A 194 -7.81 -4.04 -9.90
C LEU A 194 -9.11 -3.95 -10.70
N ASP A 195 -8.95 -3.81 -12.00
CA ASP A 195 -10.01 -3.84 -13.01
C ASP A 195 -9.53 -4.57 -14.26
N TYR A 196 -10.30 -4.49 -15.34
CA TYR A 196 -9.94 -5.15 -16.61
C TYR A 196 -8.58 -4.66 -17.14
N ASP A 197 -8.33 -3.33 -17.10
CA ASP A 197 -7.11 -2.74 -17.65
C ASP A 197 -5.86 -3.17 -16.84
N SER A 198 -5.96 -3.28 -15.51
CA SER A 198 -4.84 -3.78 -14.68
C SER A 198 -4.55 -5.26 -14.94
N MET A 199 -5.59 -6.10 -15.14
CA MET A 199 -5.41 -7.52 -15.48
C MET A 199 -4.86 -7.70 -16.89
N ASP A 200 -5.27 -6.87 -17.85
CA ASP A 200 -4.73 -6.85 -19.20
C ASP A 200 -3.23 -6.47 -19.23
N ALA A 201 -2.84 -5.51 -18.41
CA ALA A 201 -1.41 -5.16 -18.26
C ALA A 201 -0.59 -6.32 -17.71
N LEU A 202 -1.08 -7.03 -16.68
CA LEU A 202 -0.42 -8.23 -16.15
C LEU A 202 -0.24 -9.28 -17.25
N LYS A 203 -1.34 -9.58 -17.96
CA LYS A 203 -1.33 -10.60 -19.03
C LYS A 203 -0.36 -10.26 -20.15
N LYS A 204 -0.33 -9.01 -20.60
CA LYS A 204 0.58 -8.53 -21.65
C LYS A 204 2.05 -8.52 -21.24
N ALA A 205 2.34 -8.54 -19.94
CA ALA A 205 3.69 -8.48 -19.41
C ALA A 205 4.32 -9.86 -19.15
N THR A 206 3.58 -10.98 -19.32
CA THR A 206 4.07 -12.35 -19.11
C THR A 206 4.93 -12.90 -20.25
N ASP A 207 5.15 -12.10 -21.29
CA ASP A 207 6.02 -12.45 -22.42
C ASP A 207 7.52 -12.53 -22.05
N LYS A 208 7.89 -12.07 -20.84
CA LYS A 208 9.22 -12.12 -20.21
C LYS A 208 9.10 -12.36 -18.71
N PRO A 209 10.23 -12.58 -17.98
CA PRO A 209 10.26 -12.52 -16.52
C PRO A 209 9.57 -11.25 -16.03
N LEU A 210 8.66 -11.39 -15.05
CA LEU A 210 7.78 -10.30 -14.61
C LEU A 210 8.00 -9.96 -13.13
N ILE A 211 8.12 -8.67 -12.82
CA ILE A 211 8.03 -8.13 -11.46
C ILE A 211 6.73 -7.32 -11.34
N VAL A 212 5.88 -7.68 -10.39
CA VAL A 212 4.69 -6.90 -10.03
C VAL A 212 5.01 -6.13 -8.75
N ILE A 213 5.13 -4.80 -8.86
CA ILE A 213 5.59 -3.93 -7.77
C ILE A 213 5.04 -2.52 -7.94
N ASN A 214 4.74 -1.83 -6.85
CA ASN A 214 4.25 -0.46 -6.87
C ASN A 214 5.13 0.50 -6.06
N GLU A 215 5.25 1.74 -6.50
CA GLU A 215 5.77 2.84 -5.66
C GLU A 215 4.74 3.26 -4.60
N SER A 216 3.46 3.08 -4.87
CA SER A 216 2.39 3.25 -3.89
C SER A 216 2.66 2.47 -2.62
N MET A 217 2.18 2.98 -1.47
CA MET A 217 2.26 2.29 -0.18
C MET A 217 1.49 0.96 -0.14
N GLN A 218 0.62 0.71 -1.12
CA GLN A 218 -0.21 -0.48 -1.23
C GLN A 218 0.20 -1.34 -2.43
N PHE A 219 0.14 -2.67 -2.26
CA PHE A 219 0.24 -3.57 -3.40
C PHE A 219 -1.09 -3.61 -4.17
N SER A 220 -2.18 -3.93 -3.49
CA SER A 220 -3.54 -3.80 -4.03
C SER A 220 -4.58 -3.99 -2.93
N ALA A 221 -5.59 -3.13 -2.89
CA ALA A 221 -6.76 -3.28 -2.03
C ALA A 221 -7.79 -4.29 -2.57
N GLY A 222 -7.50 -4.95 -3.69
CA GLY A 222 -8.40 -5.90 -4.34
C GLY A 222 -9.09 -5.35 -5.58
N VAL A 223 -10.15 -6.02 -6.01
CA VAL A 223 -10.94 -5.63 -7.19
C VAL A 223 -11.65 -4.29 -6.94
N ASN A 224 -11.67 -3.44 -7.96
CA ASN A 224 -12.43 -2.19 -7.96
C ASN A 224 -13.94 -2.49 -7.95
N LEU A 225 -14.54 -2.46 -6.76
CA LEU A 225 -15.96 -2.78 -6.59
C LEU A 225 -16.88 -1.83 -7.37
N SER A 226 -16.51 -0.54 -7.50
CA SER A 226 -17.29 0.40 -8.30
C SER A 226 -17.34 0.01 -9.79
N TYR A 227 -16.26 -0.60 -10.30
CA TYR A 227 -16.22 -1.12 -11.67
C TYR A 227 -17.27 -2.23 -11.87
N THR A 228 -17.33 -3.20 -10.95
CA THR A 228 -18.30 -4.30 -11.01
C THR A 228 -19.73 -3.86 -10.72
N MET A 229 -19.91 -2.92 -9.75
CA MET A 229 -21.23 -2.38 -9.41
C MET A 229 -21.89 -1.67 -10.59
N ASN A 230 -21.14 -0.95 -11.43
CA ASN A 230 -21.68 -0.33 -12.63
C ASN A 230 -22.34 -1.31 -13.60
N PHE A 231 -21.88 -2.56 -13.67
CA PHE A 231 -22.53 -3.62 -14.45
C PHE A 231 -23.73 -4.21 -13.71
N ALA A 232 -23.59 -4.44 -12.39
CA ALA A 232 -24.66 -5.02 -11.58
C ALA A 232 -25.90 -4.13 -11.57
N GLU A 233 -25.76 -2.81 -11.41
CA GLU A 233 -26.84 -1.82 -11.44
C GLU A 233 -27.59 -1.81 -12.79
N LYS A 234 -26.91 -2.19 -13.88
CA LYS A 234 -27.50 -2.32 -15.21
C LYS A 234 -28.01 -3.73 -15.51
N ASN A 235 -27.93 -4.65 -14.54
CA ASN A 235 -28.20 -6.10 -14.71
C ASN A 235 -27.35 -6.75 -15.81
N ASP A 236 -26.16 -6.20 -16.10
CA ASP A 236 -25.23 -6.73 -17.10
C ASP A 236 -24.32 -7.80 -16.47
N TYR A 237 -24.90 -8.90 -16.06
CA TYR A 237 -24.18 -10.03 -15.47
C TYR A 237 -23.20 -10.70 -16.44
N LYS A 238 -23.45 -10.59 -17.76
CA LYS A 238 -22.53 -11.11 -18.78
C LYS A 238 -21.19 -10.39 -18.77
N SER A 239 -21.18 -9.08 -18.56
CA SER A 239 -19.93 -8.32 -18.45
C SER A 239 -19.19 -8.65 -17.14
N ILE A 240 -19.91 -8.90 -16.05
CA ILE A 240 -19.32 -9.38 -14.79
C ILE A 240 -18.68 -10.76 -15.01
N GLU A 241 -19.39 -11.71 -15.63
CA GLU A 241 -18.87 -13.04 -15.94
C GLU A 241 -17.61 -12.98 -16.81
N LYS A 242 -17.62 -12.15 -17.86
CA LYS A 242 -16.45 -11.93 -18.73
C LYS A 242 -15.27 -11.39 -17.94
N PHE A 243 -15.49 -10.44 -17.06
CA PHE A 243 -14.43 -9.86 -16.23
C PHE A 243 -13.86 -10.92 -15.28
N ILE A 244 -14.71 -11.66 -14.57
CA ILE A 244 -14.28 -12.73 -13.66
C ILE A 244 -13.46 -13.78 -14.44
N LYS A 245 -13.96 -14.22 -15.59
CA LYS A 245 -13.25 -15.19 -16.45
C LYS A 245 -11.89 -14.65 -16.89
N TYR A 246 -11.82 -13.40 -17.32
CA TYR A 246 -10.57 -12.76 -17.71
C TYR A 246 -9.59 -12.67 -16.55
N PHE A 247 -10.07 -12.31 -15.36
CA PHE A 247 -9.28 -12.27 -14.13
C PHE A 247 -8.71 -13.66 -13.81
N GLN A 248 -9.54 -14.70 -13.83
CA GLN A 248 -9.12 -16.09 -13.59
C GLN A 248 -8.06 -16.54 -14.60
N ASP A 249 -8.29 -16.27 -15.90
CA ASP A 249 -7.37 -16.65 -16.96
C ASP A 249 -6.03 -15.92 -16.81
N THR A 250 -6.03 -14.65 -16.43
CA THR A 250 -4.81 -13.90 -16.16
C THR A 250 -4.05 -14.46 -14.94
N CYS A 251 -4.75 -14.75 -13.85
CA CYS A 251 -4.17 -15.40 -12.69
C CYS A 251 -3.59 -16.78 -13.03
N LYS A 252 -4.28 -17.56 -13.86
CA LYS A 252 -3.79 -18.85 -14.36
C LYS A 252 -2.51 -18.65 -15.19
N GLU A 253 -2.47 -17.64 -16.04
CA GLU A 253 -1.31 -17.32 -16.86
C GLU A 253 -0.09 -16.89 -16.02
N LEU A 254 -0.30 -16.09 -14.96
CA LEU A 254 0.77 -15.75 -14.01
C LEU A 254 1.37 -17.01 -13.38
N LYS A 255 0.53 -17.91 -12.86
CA LYS A 255 0.98 -19.13 -12.18
C LYS A 255 1.75 -20.08 -13.09
N TYR A 256 1.22 -20.29 -14.30
CA TYR A 256 1.77 -21.24 -15.26
C TYR A 256 2.60 -20.55 -16.37
N SER A 257 3.05 -19.34 -16.11
CA SER A 257 3.92 -18.59 -16.99
C SER A 257 5.15 -19.41 -17.38
N LYS A 258 5.61 -19.23 -18.61
CA LYS A 258 6.90 -19.78 -19.08
C LYS A 258 8.09 -19.15 -18.38
N TYR A 259 7.93 -17.93 -17.89
CA TYR A 259 8.95 -17.14 -17.23
C TYR A 259 8.61 -16.91 -15.76
N PRO A 260 9.61 -16.69 -14.87
CA PRO A 260 9.33 -16.42 -13.47
C PRO A 260 8.53 -15.13 -13.28
N VAL A 261 7.51 -15.21 -12.45
CA VAL A 261 6.70 -14.07 -11.99
C VAL A 261 6.99 -13.83 -10.52
N VAL A 262 7.40 -12.61 -10.19
CA VAL A 262 7.72 -12.18 -8.82
C VAL A 262 6.74 -11.09 -8.40
N SER A 263 5.99 -11.29 -7.32
CA SER A 263 5.24 -10.23 -6.66
C SER A 263 6.03 -9.63 -5.50
N ALA A 264 6.04 -8.30 -5.43
CA ALA A 264 6.72 -7.54 -4.38
C ALA A 264 5.72 -6.71 -3.54
N PRO A 265 4.92 -7.38 -2.68
CA PRO A 265 3.85 -6.71 -1.94
C PRO A 265 4.39 -5.83 -0.82
N SER A 266 3.71 -4.69 -0.59
CA SER A 266 3.81 -3.84 0.59
C SER A 266 2.43 -3.29 0.94
N GLY A 267 2.15 -3.02 2.22
CA GLY A 267 0.86 -2.50 2.68
C GLY A 267 -0.31 -3.44 2.34
N LEU A 268 -1.44 -2.90 1.92
CA LEU A 268 -2.63 -3.70 1.60
C LEU A 268 -2.38 -4.62 0.40
N THR A 269 -2.65 -5.90 0.59
CA THR A 269 -2.57 -6.99 -0.39
C THR A 269 -3.79 -7.90 -0.17
N LEU A 270 -4.97 -7.38 -0.51
CA LEU A 270 -6.24 -7.97 -0.11
C LEU A 270 -7.07 -8.44 -1.32
N GLY A 271 -7.93 -9.41 -1.10
CA GLY A 271 -8.87 -9.89 -2.10
C GLY A 271 -8.19 -10.23 -3.42
N GLY A 272 -8.65 -9.64 -4.54
CA GLY A 272 -8.03 -9.84 -5.86
C GLY A 272 -6.54 -9.52 -5.90
N GLY A 273 -6.03 -8.59 -5.09
CA GLY A 273 -4.60 -8.32 -4.95
C GLY A 273 -3.85 -9.48 -4.31
N PHE A 274 -4.46 -10.13 -3.33
CA PHE A 274 -3.94 -11.37 -2.78
C PHE A 274 -4.00 -12.52 -3.80
N GLU A 275 -5.05 -12.58 -4.63
CA GLU A 275 -5.16 -13.59 -5.67
C GLU A 275 -4.03 -13.48 -6.70
N VAL A 276 -3.65 -12.26 -7.11
CA VAL A 276 -2.45 -12.01 -7.94
C VAL A 276 -1.17 -12.45 -7.21
N LEU A 277 -1.02 -12.10 -5.93
CA LEU A 277 0.14 -12.49 -5.13
C LEU A 277 0.33 -14.01 -5.11
N VAL A 278 -0.72 -14.77 -4.74
CA VAL A 278 -0.59 -16.23 -4.55
C VAL A 278 -0.44 -17.01 -5.85
N GLN A 279 -0.76 -16.39 -6.98
CA GLN A 279 -0.53 -16.96 -8.32
C GLN A 279 0.87 -16.62 -8.86
N SER A 280 1.64 -15.77 -8.18
CA SER A 280 3.04 -15.51 -8.54
C SER A 280 3.95 -16.67 -8.10
N ASN A 281 4.97 -16.94 -8.92
CA ASN A 281 5.89 -18.06 -8.66
C ASN A 281 6.79 -17.78 -7.45
N PHE A 282 7.14 -16.51 -7.24
CA PHE A 282 8.00 -16.04 -6.15
C PHE A 282 7.41 -14.79 -5.52
N VAL A 283 7.75 -14.58 -4.25
CA VAL A 283 7.33 -13.39 -3.50
C VAL A 283 8.52 -12.77 -2.78
N ALA A 284 8.67 -11.45 -2.92
CA ALA A 284 9.56 -10.62 -2.12
C ALA A 284 8.69 -9.68 -1.26
N SER A 285 8.23 -10.17 -0.11
CA SER A 285 7.27 -9.45 0.73
C SER A 285 7.95 -8.43 1.64
N HIS A 286 7.44 -7.20 1.64
CA HIS A 286 7.78 -6.26 2.70
C HIS A 286 7.25 -6.75 4.05
N THR A 287 7.93 -6.43 5.15
CA THR A 287 7.49 -6.82 6.49
C THR A 287 6.21 -6.14 6.95
N ASN A 288 5.91 -4.96 6.41
CA ASN A 288 4.66 -4.25 6.66
C ASN A 288 3.66 -4.54 5.53
N ILE A 289 2.85 -5.57 5.71
CA ILE A 289 1.77 -5.99 4.80
C ILE A 289 0.49 -6.25 5.59
N VAL A 290 -0.65 -6.13 4.91
CA VAL A 290 -1.94 -6.69 5.36
C VAL A 290 -2.44 -7.58 4.23
N VAL A 291 -2.49 -8.88 4.47
CA VAL A 291 -2.67 -9.88 3.42
C VAL A 291 -3.79 -10.86 3.75
N GLY A 292 -4.64 -11.19 2.77
CA GLY A 292 -5.71 -12.18 2.91
C GLY A 292 -6.85 -12.01 1.93
N LEU A 293 -7.77 -12.98 1.95
CA LEU A 293 -9.03 -12.97 1.20
C LEU A 293 -10.13 -12.40 2.10
N VAL A 294 -10.69 -11.27 1.71
CA VAL A 294 -11.63 -10.49 2.54
C VAL A 294 -12.99 -10.29 1.86
N GLU A 295 -13.24 -10.98 0.78
CA GLU A 295 -14.44 -10.83 -0.05
C GLU A 295 -15.73 -11.10 0.74
N THR A 296 -15.71 -12.03 1.68
CA THR A 296 -16.87 -12.36 2.53
C THR A 296 -17.32 -11.18 3.40
N MET A 297 -16.41 -10.25 3.76
CA MET A 297 -16.78 -9.03 4.49
C MET A 297 -17.69 -8.09 3.68
N VAL A 298 -17.68 -8.22 2.36
CA VAL A 298 -18.52 -7.43 1.45
C VAL A 298 -19.57 -8.31 0.75
N GLY A 299 -19.79 -9.52 1.26
CA GLY A 299 -20.83 -10.45 0.77
C GLY A 299 -20.49 -11.11 -0.58
N LEU A 300 -19.22 -11.29 -0.88
CA LEU A 300 -18.72 -11.91 -2.11
C LEU A 300 -17.87 -13.15 -1.79
N VAL A 301 -17.55 -13.92 -2.84
CA VAL A 301 -16.63 -15.06 -2.78
C VAL A 301 -15.37 -14.72 -3.58
N PRO A 302 -14.16 -15.11 -3.12
CA PRO A 302 -12.94 -14.94 -3.92
C PRO A 302 -13.07 -15.68 -5.25
N ALA A 303 -12.98 -14.95 -6.36
CA ALA A 303 -13.30 -15.48 -7.68
C ALA A 303 -12.10 -15.55 -8.65
N GLY A 304 -10.95 -14.97 -8.32
CA GLY A 304 -9.76 -14.95 -9.20
C GLY A 304 -8.83 -16.15 -9.06
N GLY A 305 -9.17 -17.12 -8.19
CA GLY A 305 -8.40 -18.35 -7.98
C GLY A 305 -7.77 -18.48 -6.57
N GLY A 306 -8.06 -17.54 -5.67
CA GLY A 306 -7.59 -17.58 -4.30
C GLY A 306 -8.05 -18.82 -3.53
N CYS A 307 -9.34 -19.18 -3.65
CA CYS A 307 -9.88 -20.40 -3.03
C CYS A 307 -9.11 -21.66 -3.47
N LYS A 308 -8.87 -21.79 -4.80
CA LYS A 308 -8.13 -22.92 -5.37
C LYS A 308 -6.70 -22.97 -4.86
N GLU A 309 -6.01 -21.83 -4.84
CA GLU A 309 -4.61 -21.78 -4.42
C GLU A 309 -4.45 -22.07 -2.93
N MET A 310 -5.34 -21.53 -2.09
CA MET A 310 -5.33 -21.81 -0.66
C MET A 310 -5.62 -23.30 -0.39
N LEU A 311 -6.58 -23.89 -1.11
CA LEU A 311 -6.86 -25.33 -1.03
C LEU A 311 -5.61 -26.15 -1.40
N TRP A 312 -4.92 -25.78 -2.47
CA TRP A 312 -3.68 -26.43 -2.88
C TRP A 312 -2.61 -26.35 -1.78
N ARG A 313 -2.34 -25.17 -1.24
CA ARG A 313 -1.33 -24.98 -0.20
C ARG A 313 -1.63 -25.76 1.07
N TRP A 314 -2.88 -25.78 1.50
CA TRP A 314 -3.30 -26.55 2.68
C TRP A 314 -3.33 -28.06 2.41
N SER A 315 -3.60 -28.51 1.20
CA SER A 315 -3.57 -29.93 0.84
C SER A 315 -2.17 -30.55 0.90
N GLN A 316 -1.11 -29.72 0.89
CA GLN A 316 0.27 -30.18 0.99
C GLN A 316 0.72 -30.47 2.44
N THR A 317 -0.12 -30.15 3.44
CA THR A 317 0.20 -30.35 4.87
C THR A 317 0.11 -31.82 5.27
N SER A 318 0.77 -32.19 6.39
CA SER A 318 0.72 -33.55 6.95
C SER A 318 -0.70 -33.93 7.39
N GLU A 319 -1.43 -32.97 7.96
CA GLU A 319 -2.82 -33.14 8.41
C GLU A 319 -3.76 -33.49 7.25
N ALA A 320 -3.61 -32.79 6.13
CA ALA A 320 -4.42 -33.06 4.93
C ALA A 320 -4.11 -34.39 4.27
N LYS A 321 -2.90 -34.94 4.45
CA LYS A 321 -2.55 -36.29 3.99
C LYS A 321 -3.23 -37.37 4.82
N SER A 322 -3.51 -37.08 6.10
CA SER A 322 -4.17 -37.99 7.04
C SER A 322 -5.70 -37.87 7.00
N ASP A 323 -6.22 -36.65 6.74
CA ASP A 323 -7.66 -36.38 6.62
C ASP A 323 -7.92 -35.54 5.35
N PRO A 324 -8.56 -36.11 4.31
CA PRO A 324 -8.85 -35.40 3.05
C PRO A 324 -9.82 -34.23 3.22
N ASP A 325 -10.60 -34.16 4.31
CA ASP A 325 -11.51 -33.07 4.60
C ASP A 325 -10.84 -31.91 5.36
N PHE A 326 -9.62 -32.10 5.90
CA PHE A 326 -8.91 -31.10 6.68
C PHE A 326 -8.66 -29.82 5.88
N ALA A 327 -8.03 -29.93 4.73
CA ALA A 327 -7.67 -28.76 3.91
C ALA A 327 -8.88 -27.95 3.45
N PRO A 328 -9.95 -28.56 2.88
CA PRO A 328 -11.15 -27.81 2.52
C PRO A 328 -11.84 -27.11 3.70
N LEU A 329 -11.97 -27.79 4.84
CA LEU A 329 -12.57 -27.19 6.05
C LEU A 329 -11.74 -26.04 6.60
N LYS A 330 -10.41 -26.20 6.57
CA LYS A 330 -9.49 -25.14 7.01
C LYS A 330 -9.55 -23.91 6.13
N VAL A 331 -9.60 -24.11 4.82
CA VAL A 331 -9.72 -23.02 3.83
C VAL A 331 -11.09 -22.34 3.96
N PHE A 332 -12.17 -23.12 4.12
CA PHE A 332 -13.49 -22.60 4.38
C PHE A 332 -13.54 -21.72 5.63
N GLU A 333 -12.91 -22.14 6.74
CA GLU A 333 -12.76 -21.35 7.96
C GLU A 333 -12.01 -20.03 7.69
N ILE A 334 -10.82 -20.11 7.07
CA ILE A 334 -9.95 -18.95 6.83
C ILE A 334 -10.63 -17.90 5.94
N ILE A 335 -11.24 -18.32 4.85
CA ILE A 335 -11.91 -17.44 3.90
C ILE A 335 -13.26 -16.96 4.46
N GLY A 336 -14.03 -17.85 5.05
CA GLY A 336 -15.34 -17.51 5.63
C GLY A 336 -15.26 -16.42 6.69
N TYR A 337 -14.24 -16.47 7.54
CA TYR A 337 -13.98 -15.43 8.56
C TYR A 337 -13.11 -14.28 8.06
N ALA A 338 -12.79 -14.21 6.76
CA ALA A 338 -11.92 -13.18 6.18
C ALA A 338 -10.63 -12.95 7.00
N LYS A 339 -9.99 -14.04 7.45
CA LYS A 339 -8.77 -13.93 8.24
C LYS A 339 -7.68 -13.23 7.47
N THR A 340 -7.04 -12.25 8.10
CA THR A 340 -5.90 -11.50 7.54
C THR A 340 -4.68 -11.68 8.40
N ALA A 341 -3.51 -11.46 7.81
CA ALA A 341 -2.24 -11.35 8.50
C ALA A 341 -1.68 -9.95 8.30
N THR A 342 -1.00 -9.40 9.32
CA THR A 342 -0.45 -8.04 9.30
C THR A 342 1.08 -8.03 9.12
N SER A 343 1.67 -9.21 9.01
CA SER A 343 3.10 -9.41 8.77
C SER A 343 3.35 -10.73 8.04
N PRO A 344 4.53 -10.92 7.42
CA PRO A 344 4.93 -12.20 6.84
C PRO A 344 4.95 -13.34 7.87
N ILE A 345 5.29 -13.05 9.13
CA ILE A 345 5.35 -14.04 10.21
C ILE A 345 3.95 -14.59 10.52
N GLU A 346 2.94 -13.72 10.55
CA GLU A 346 1.54 -14.14 10.72
C GLU A 346 0.96 -14.80 9.46
N ALA A 347 1.47 -14.44 8.28
CA ALA A 347 1.01 -14.94 6.99
C ALA A 347 1.43 -16.40 6.72
N GLU A 348 2.59 -16.81 7.19
CA GLU A 348 3.11 -18.18 6.98
C GLU A 348 2.24 -19.26 7.61
N PRO A 349 1.83 -19.18 8.89
CA PRO A 349 0.92 -20.17 9.50
C PRO A 349 -0.42 -20.29 8.77
N LEU A 350 -0.89 -19.19 8.15
CA LEU A 350 -2.11 -19.18 7.32
C LEU A 350 -1.87 -19.68 5.89
N LYS A 351 -0.64 -20.05 5.52
CA LYS A 351 -0.22 -20.45 4.17
C LYS A 351 -0.43 -19.34 3.12
N TYR A 352 -0.54 -18.09 3.56
CA TYR A 352 -0.60 -16.92 2.67
C TYR A 352 0.75 -16.65 2.02
N LEU A 353 1.83 -16.81 2.79
CA LEU A 353 3.20 -16.85 2.31
C LEU A 353 3.80 -18.23 2.54
N ARG A 354 4.78 -18.57 1.71
CA ARG A 354 5.54 -19.82 1.82
C ARG A 354 6.81 -19.58 2.63
N PRO A 355 7.40 -20.58 3.27
CA PRO A 355 8.65 -20.43 4.01
C PRO A 355 9.80 -19.88 3.18
N GLU A 356 9.84 -20.24 1.88
CA GLU A 356 10.86 -19.81 0.91
C GLU A 356 10.65 -18.37 0.38
N ASP A 357 9.47 -17.76 0.60
CA ASP A 357 9.20 -16.39 0.17
C ASP A 357 10.08 -15.42 0.97
N LYS A 358 10.70 -14.46 0.28
CA LYS A 358 11.62 -13.50 0.91
C LYS A 358 10.87 -12.46 1.75
N LYS A 359 11.40 -12.18 2.93
CA LYS A 359 10.93 -11.16 3.87
C LYS A 359 11.89 -9.98 3.84
N ILE A 360 11.42 -8.82 3.42
CA ILE A 360 12.23 -7.62 3.16
C ILE A 360 11.84 -6.52 4.14
N MET A 361 12.75 -6.11 5.01
CA MET A 361 12.50 -5.03 5.96
C MET A 361 12.62 -3.64 5.32
N ASN A 362 13.61 -3.45 4.45
CA ASN A 362 13.79 -2.20 3.75
C ASN A 362 12.95 -2.16 2.47
N ARG A 363 11.88 -1.38 2.47
CA ARG A 363 10.98 -1.25 1.32
C ARG A 363 11.70 -0.80 0.05
N ASN A 364 12.72 0.02 0.16
CA ASN A 364 13.52 0.47 -0.98
C ASN A 364 14.26 -0.67 -1.68
N SER A 365 14.50 -1.78 -0.99
CA SER A 365 15.16 -2.98 -1.53
C SER A 365 14.20 -3.94 -2.23
N LEU A 366 12.88 -3.70 -2.20
CA LEU A 366 11.90 -4.62 -2.80
C LEU A 366 12.19 -4.88 -4.28
N PHE A 367 12.49 -3.84 -5.07
CA PHE A 367 12.83 -4.01 -6.47
C PHE A 367 14.11 -4.81 -6.66
N SER A 368 15.21 -4.41 -6.01
CA SER A 368 16.51 -5.08 -6.15
C SER A 368 16.46 -6.54 -5.71
N GLU A 369 15.73 -6.86 -4.64
CA GLU A 369 15.53 -8.24 -4.19
C GLU A 369 14.65 -9.06 -5.15
N SER A 370 13.60 -8.45 -5.72
CA SER A 370 12.79 -9.08 -6.77
C SER A 370 13.60 -9.38 -8.03
N LYS A 371 14.47 -8.44 -8.43
CA LYS A 371 15.37 -8.62 -9.58
C LYS A 371 16.36 -9.76 -9.34
N LYS A 372 16.93 -9.84 -8.13
CA LYS A 372 17.82 -10.97 -7.75
C LYS A 372 17.10 -12.32 -7.85
N ILE A 373 15.81 -12.40 -7.48
CA ILE A 373 15.02 -13.62 -7.64
C ILE A 373 14.94 -14.03 -9.11
N ILE A 374 14.64 -13.07 -10.01
CA ILE A 374 14.62 -13.35 -11.45
C ILE A 374 15.99 -13.85 -11.93
N ASP A 375 17.07 -13.16 -11.54
CA ASP A 375 18.43 -13.51 -11.98
C ASP A 375 18.88 -14.90 -11.50
N GLN A 376 18.42 -15.30 -10.32
CA GLN A 376 18.69 -16.63 -9.76
C GLN A 376 17.86 -17.76 -10.40
N ASN A 377 16.76 -17.42 -11.09
CA ASN A 377 15.80 -18.38 -11.64
C ASN A 377 15.77 -18.37 -13.18
N GLN A 378 16.91 -18.22 -13.84
CA GLN A 378 16.99 -18.23 -15.31
C GLN A 378 16.54 -19.56 -15.94
N ASN A 379 16.67 -20.67 -15.20
CA ASN A 379 16.23 -22.01 -15.62
C ASN A 379 14.87 -22.39 -15.04
N PHE A 380 14.02 -21.38 -14.75
CA PHE A 380 12.69 -21.60 -14.20
C PHE A 380 11.86 -22.55 -15.09
N LYS A 381 11.13 -23.43 -14.43
CA LYS A 381 10.12 -24.29 -15.07
C LYS A 381 8.77 -24.02 -14.46
N SER A 382 7.77 -23.84 -15.32
CA SER A 382 6.37 -23.68 -14.90
C SER A 382 5.95 -24.84 -14.00
N PRO A 383 5.22 -24.58 -12.90
CA PRO A 383 4.70 -25.64 -12.04
C PRO A 383 3.67 -26.51 -12.79
N ASN A 384 3.50 -27.75 -12.34
CA ASN A 384 2.44 -28.61 -12.84
C ASN A 384 1.05 -28.11 -12.40
N GLU A 385 0.01 -28.45 -13.17
CA GLU A 385 -1.36 -28.14 -12.78
C GLU A 385 -1.75 -28.88 -11.49
N CYS A 386 -2.49 -28.14 -10.63
CA CYS A 386 -2.97 -28.69 -9.37
C CYS A 386 -4.15 -29.63 -9.59
N THR A 387 -4.11 -30.81 -8.98
CA THR A 387 -5.22 -31.76 -8.95
C THR A 387 -5.71 -31.95 -7.52
N PHE A 388 -7.01 -32.13 -7.36
CA PHE A 388 -7.65 -32.26 -6.05
C PHE A 388 -8.48 -33.55 -5.98
N LYS A 389 -8.44 -34.19 -4.80
CA LYS A 389 -9.40 -35.23 -4.43
C LYS A 389 -10.23 -34.68 -3.28
N LEU A 390 -11.52 -34.49 -3.51
CA LEU A 390 -12.45 -33.95 -2.51
C LEU A 390 -13.53 -34.98 -2.23
N SER A 391 -13.99 -35.04 -0.99
CA SER A 391 -15.02 -35.99 -0.52
C SER A 391 -16.41 -35.72 -1.10
N GLY A 392 -16.59 -34.58 -1.79
CA GLY A 392 -17.83 -34.22 -2.47
C GLY A 392 -19.00 -33.98 -1.50
N LYS A 393 -20.12 -34.68 -1.70
CA LYS A 393 -21.35 -34.45 -0.94
C LYS A 393 -21.20 -34.52 0.58
N PRO A 394 -20.51 -35.50 1.19
CA PRO A 394 -20.31 -35.55 2.63
C PRO A 394 -19.60 -34.31 3.20
N LEU A 395 -18.60 -33.78 2.48
CA LEU A 395 -17.90 -32.58 2.89
C LEU A 395 -18.82 -31.34 2.79
N LYS A 396 -19.59 -31.23 1.71
CA LYS A 396 -20.57 -30.14 1.54
C LYS A 396 -21.57 -30.12 2.72
N GLU A 397 -22.07 -31.29 3.14
CA GLU A 397 -23.00 -31.39 4.27
C GLU A 397 -22.36 -30.94 5.59
N LYS A 398 -21.05 -31.24 5.81
CA LYS A 398 -20.31 -30.73 6.96
C LYS A 398 -20.22 -29.20 6.96
N MET A 399 -19.92 -28.59 5.80
CA MET A 399 -19.82 -27.13 5.67
C MET A 399 -21.18 -26.46 5.87
N ILE A 400 -22.25 -27.01 5.32
CA ILE A 400 -23.63 -26.51 5.52
C ILE A 400 -23.99 -26.49 7.00
N LYS A 401 -23.69 -27.55 7.76
CA LYS A 401 -23.96 -27.60 9.21
C LYS A 401 -23.24 -26.49 9.98
N VAL A 402 -22.01 -26.12 9.56
CA VAL A 402 -21.29 -24.98 10.15
C VAL A 402 -22.02 -23.67 9.86
N LEU A 403 -22.47 -23.46 8.60
CA LEU A 403 -23.22 -22.26 8.22
C LEU A 403 -24.56 -22.17 8.97
N GLU A 404 -25.34 -23.27 9.06
CA GLU A 404 -26.59 -23.34 9.81
C GLU A 404 -26.39 -22.97 11.29
N LYS A 405 -25.30 -23.45 11.92
CA LYS A 405 -24.94 -23.08 13.27
C LYS A 405 -24.70 -21.56 13.37
N LEU A 406 -23.86 -21.00 12.51
CA LEU A 406 -23.55 -19.57 12.50
C LEU A 406 -24.79 -18.69 12.22
N TYR A 407 -25.70 -19.17 11.40
CA TYR A 407 -26.97 -18.53 11.11
C TYR A 407 -27.89 -18.51 12.34
N ASN A 408 -28.07 -19.66 13.00
CA ASN A 408 -28.87 -19.79 14.22
C ASN A 408 -28.32 -18.95 15.37
N GLU A 409 -27.00 -18.82 15.47
CA GLU A 409 -26.29 -17.96 16.43
C GLU A 409 -26.32 -16.47 16.02
N LYS A 410 -26.92 -16.12 14.89
CA LYS A 410 -27.00 -14.76 14.32
C LYS A 410 -25.64 -14.14 14.04
N VAL A 411 -24.63 -14.96 13.80
CA VAL A 411 -23.30 -14.51 13.37
C VAL A 411 -23.30 -14.10 11.89
N ILE A 412 -24.09 -14.83 11.08
CA ILE A 412 -24.29 -14.51 9.67
C ILE A 412 -25.78 -14.30 9.37
N LEU A 413 -26.10 -13.54 8.32
CA LEU A 413 -27.44 -13.27 7.85
C LEU A 413 -27.78 -14.15 6.61
N ASP A 414 -28.99 -14.02 6.08
CA ASP A 414 -29.48 -14.77 4.89
C ASP A 414 -28.51 -14.70 3.70
N HIS A 415 -27.90 -13.55 3.48
CA HIS A 415 -26.91 -13.40 2.42
C HIS A 415 -25.61 -14.18 2.73
N GLY A 416 -25.20 -14.22 4.00
CA GLY A 416 -24.05 -15.02 4.43
C GLY A 416 -24.25 -16.52 4.22
N MET A 417 -25.48 -17.04 4.37
CA MET A 417 -25.82 -18.41 4.03
C MET A 417 -25.66 -18.70 2.52
N LYS A 418 -25.91 -17.72 1.65
CA LYS A 418 -25.75 -17.87 0.19
C LYS A 418 -24.30 -17.79 -0.24
N VAL A 419 -23.49 -16.97 0.45
CA VAL A 419 -22.07 -16.77 0.14
C VAL A 419 -21.22 -17.95 0.61
N GLY A 420 -21.47 -18.48 1.79
CA GLY A 420 -20.79 -19.67 2.33
C GLY A 420 -21.23 -20.95 1.68
#